data_62352dfab4c24130f1f598095b67647b
#
_entry.id   62352dfab4c24130f1f598095b67647b
#
_cell.length_a   1.000
_cell.length_b   1.000
_cell.length_c   1.000
_cell.angle_alpha   90.00
_cell.angle_beta   90.00
_cell.angle_gamma   90.00
#
_symmetry.space_group_name_H-M   'P 1'
#
loop_
_entity.id
_entity.type
_entity.pdbx_description
1 polymer ?
#
loop_
_entity_poly.entity_id
_entity_poly.type
_entity_poly.pdbx_seq_one_letter_code
_entity_poly.pdbx_strand_id
1 'polypeptide(L)'
;MTTTAEFIKNAWKGETLEAMKNFIRIPSKSSAFEADWEVRGELLRAVRQAESWGHQRFPEGIFDVLQKPCIPPALYIDLPAFGGHTGRPVFFYGHFDKQPETQGWS
;
A
#
# COMPACT_ATOMS: atom_id res chain seq x y z
N MET A 1 -24.94 10.48 13.23
CA MET A 1 -23.56 10.83 12.86
C MET A 1 -22.63 9.70 13.29
N THR A 2 -21.81 9.21 12.40
CA THR A 2 -20.88 8.11 12.69
C THR A 2 -19.65 8.66 13.41
N THR A 3 -19.27 8.05 14.53
CA THR A 3 -18.03 8.40 15.22
C THR A 3 -16.81 7.89 14.46
N THR A 4 -15.64 8.45 14.75
CA THR A 4 -14.37 7.98 14.15
C THR A 4 -14.14 6.48 14.44
N ALA A 5 -14.44 6.04 15.66
CA ALA A 5 -14.29 4.64 16.05
C ALA A 5 -15.20 3.72 15.25
N GLU A 6 -16.46 4.11 15.07
CA GLU A 6 -17.43 3.37 14.28
C GLU A 6 -17.02 3.32 12.80
N PHE A 7 -16.56 4.45 12.25
CA PHE A 7 -16.06 4.51 10.88
C PHE A 7 -14.89 3.53 10.68
N ILE A 8 -13.90 3.55 11.55
CA ILE A 8 -12.74 2.66 11.47
C ILE A 8 -13.17 1.19 11.56
N LYS A 9 -14.04 0.86 12.51
CA LYS A 9 -14.56 -0.50 12.68
C LYS A 9 -15.28 -1.00 11.45
N ASN A 10 -16.12 -0.16 10.85
CA ASN A 10 -16.89 -0.51 9.67
C ASN A 10 -16.00 -0.64 8.43
N ALA A 11 -15.05 0.29 8.24
CA ALA A 11 -14.09 0.23 7.15
C ALA A 11 -13.22 -1.04 7.25
N TRP A 12 -12.77 -1.38 8.45
CA TRP A 12 -11.95 -2.57 8.68
C TRP A 12 -12.73 -3.85 8.32
N LYS A 13 -13.94 -4.00 8.83
CA LYS A 13 -14.76 -5.19 8.55
C LYS A 13 -15.22 -5.29 7.11
N GLY A 14 -15.38 -4.16 6.43
CA GLY A 14 -15.81 -4.10 5.04
C GLY A 14 -14.66 -4.40 4.08
N GLU A 15 -13.99 -3.36 3.64
CA GLU A 15 -13.03 -3.45 2.54
C GLU A 15 -11.58 -3.61 2.98
N THR A 16 -11.21 -3.01 4.12
CA THR A 16 -9.79 -2.92 4.53
C THR A 16 -9.22 -4.29 4.85
N LEU A 17 -9.95 -5.11 5.58
CA LEU A 17 -9.48 -6.45 5.95
C LEU A 17 -9.22 -7.32 4.72
N GLU A 18 -10.11 -7.31 3.74
CA GLU A 18 -9.92 -8.08 2.51
C GLU A 18 -8.76 -7.53 1.66
N ALA A 19 -8.60 -6.21 1.60
CA ALA A 19 -7.47 -5.60 0.93
C ALA A 19 -6.14 -6.02 1.58
N MET A 20 -6.10 -6.04 2.91
CA MET A 20 -4.93 -6.50 3.67
C MET A 20 -4.62 -7.97 3.44
N LYS A 21 -5.65 -8.84 3.43
CA LYS A 21 -5.48 -10.26 3.12
C LYS A 21 -4.90 -10.46 1.72
N ASN A 22 -5.42 -9.74 0.74
CA ASN A 22 -4.93 -9.81 -0.64
C ASN A 22 -3.49 -9.35 -0.74
N PHE A 23 -3.14 -8.27 -0.04
CA PHE A 23 -1.75 -7.79 0.04
C PHE A 23 -0.82 -8.83 0.67
N ILE A 24 -1.24 -9.46 1.76
CA ILE A 24 -0.44 -10.49 2.46
C ILE A 24 -0.19 -11.70 1.55
N ARG A 25 -1.13 -12.06 0.68
CA ARG A 25 -0.99 -13.17 -0.26
C ARG A 25 0.04 -12.92 -1.36
N ILE A 26 0.38 -11.68 -1.65
CA ILE A 26 1.41 -11.36 -2.63
C ILE A 26 2.79 -11.64 -2.02
N PRO A 27 3.59 -12.56 -2.57
CA PRO A 27 4.89 -12.87 -2.01
C PRO A 27 5.94 -11.82 -2.39
N SER A 28 5.70 -10.58 -2.00
CA SER A 28 6.54 -9.42 -2.29
C SER A 28 7.73 -9.33 -1.34
N LYS A 29 8.59 -10.33 -1.39
CA LYS A 29 9.79 -10.40 -0.56
C LYS A 29 10.76 -9.28 -0.92
N SER A 30 11.43 -8.70 0.08
CA SER A 30 12.41 -7.64 -0.12
C SER A 30 13.52 -8.07 -1.09
N SER A 31 13.97 -7.14 -1.92
CA SER A 31 15.06 -7.35 -2.86
C SER A 31 16.38 -7.79 -2.18
N ALA A 32 16.53 -7.50 -0.90
CA ALA A 32 17.67 -7.96 -0.12
C ALA A 32 17.72 -9.47 0.03
N PHE A 33 16.59 -10.17 -0.09
CA PHE A 33 16.45 -11.61 0.11
C PHE A 33 16.07 -12.36 -1.17
N GLU A 34 15.84 -11.67 -2.28
CA GLU A 34 15.38 -12.26 -3.52
C GLU A 34 16.06 -11.60 -4.71
N ALA A 35 17.14 -12.22 -5.18
CA ALA A 35 18.00 -11.66 -6.22
C ALA A 35 17.26 -11.45 -7.56
N ASP A 36 16.25 -12.29 -7.85
CA ASP A 36 15.45 -12.23 -9.08
C ASP A 36 14.13 -11.46 -8.91
N TRP A 37 14.05 -10.58 -7.93
CA TRP A 37 12.84 -9.83 -7.59
C TRP A 37 12.24 -9.07 -8.78
N GLU A 38 13.10 -8.53 -9.65
CA GLU A 38 12.65 -7.72 -10.79
C GLU A 38 11.93 -8.60 -11.82
N VAL A 39 12.48 -9.77 -12.10
CA VAL A 39 11.89 -10.75 -13.05
C VAL A 39 10.60 -11.34 -12.48
N ARG A 40 10.57 -11.63 -11.20
CA ARG A 40 9.36 -12.14 -10.53
C ARG A 40 8.20 -11.16 -10.55
N GLY A 41 8.49 -9.85 -10.43
CA GLY A 41 7.47 -8.82 -10.50
C GLY A 41 6.56 -8.70 -9.30
N GLU A 42 6.80 -9.43 -8.20
CA GLU A 42 5.90 -9.45 -7.05
C GLU A 42 5.93 -8.14 -6.26
N LEU A 43 7.08 -7.47 -6.20
CA LEU A 43 7.15 -6.14 -5.58
C LEU A 43 6.29 -5.12 -6.35
N LEU A 44 6.38 -5.14 -7.68
CA LEU A 44 5.55 -4.28 -8.51
C LEU A 44 4.07 -4.61 -8.38
N ARG A 45 3.74 -5.90 -8.30
CA ARG A 45 2.36 -6.36 -8.11
C ARG A 45 1.76 -5.82 -6.81
N ALA A 46 2.53 -5.84 -5.72
CA ALA A 46 2.09 -5.29 -4.43
C ALA A 46 1.83 -3.78 -4.51
N VAL A 47 2.74 -3.06 -5.16
CA VAL A 47 2.61 -1.61 -5.35
C VAL A 47 1.40 -1.27 -6.23
N ARG A 48 1.18 -2.02 -7.32
CA ARG A 48 0.03 -1.84 -8.21
C ARG A 48 -1.30 -2.13 -7.52
N GLN A 49 -1.33 -3.13 -6.63
CA GLN A 49 -2.54 -3.38 -5.82
C GLN A 49 -2.88 -2.17 -4.94
N ALA A 50 -1.88 -1.61 -4.27
CA ALA A 50 -2.08 -0.43 -3.43
C ALA A 50 -2.52 0.79 -4.25
N GLU A 51 -1.94 1.00 -5.42
CA GLU A 51 -2.33 2.06 -6.36
C GLU A 51 -3.81 1.93 -6.74
N SER A 52 -4.21 0.75 -7.18
CA SER A 52 -5.59 0.48 -7.62
C SER A 52 -6.59 0.68 -6.47
N TRP A 53 -6.28 0.14 -5.30
CA TRP A 53 -7.14 0.30 -4.13
C TRP A 53 -7.26 1.77 -3.71
N GLY A 54 -6.15 2.50 -3.75
CA GLY A 54 -6.12 3.92 -3.42
C GLY A 54 -6.93 4.78 -4.37
N HIS A 55 -6.81 4.55 -5.67
CA HIS A 55 -7.59 5.25 -6.69
C HIS A 55 -9.10 5.07 -6.51
N GLN A 56 -9.53 3.88 -6.14
CA GLN A 56 -10.95 3.60 -5.91
C GLN A 56 -11.49 4.38 -4.70
N ARG A 57 -10.68 4.52 -3.65
CA ARG A 57 -11.10 5.19 -2.42
C ARG A 57 -10.92 6.70 -2.46
N PHE A 58 -9.90 7.16 -3.17
CA PHE A 58 -9.54 8.57 -3.25
C PHE A 58 -9.34 8.98 -4.71
N PRO A 59 -10.44 9.05 -5.48
CA PRO A 59 -10.33 9.36 -6.92
C PRO A 59 -9.73 10.73 -7.21
N GLU A 60 -9.77 11.65 -6.27
CA GLU A 60 -9.16 12.98 -6.39
C GLU A 60 -7.67 13.01 -6.05
N GLY A 61 -7.13 11.91 -5.52
CA GLY A 61 -5.72 11.80 -5.15
C GLY A 61 -4.82 11.51 -6.35
N ILE A 62 -3.54 11.80 -6.18
CA ILE A 62 -2.49 11.42 -7.12
C ILE A 62 -1.85 10.13 -6.60
N PHE A 63 -1.74 9.13 -7.49
CA PHE A 63 -1.13 7.84 -7.20
C PHE A 63 -0.17 7.51 -8.34
N ASP A 64 1.13 7.67 -8.09
CA ASP A 64 2.18 7.45 -9.09
C ASP A 64 3.07 6.28 -8.70
N VAL A 65 3.15 5.28 -9.55
CA VAL A 65 4.12 4.20 -9.40
C VAL A 65 5.44 4.61 -10.06
N LEU A 66 6.47 4.74 -9.24
CA LEU A 66 7.80 5.13 -9.67
C LEU A 66 8.62 3.88 -9.93
N GLN A 67 9.13 3.74 -11.14
CA GLN A 67 9.91 2.58 -11.57
C GLN A 67 11.22 3.03 -12.22
N LYS A 68 12.30 2.35 -11.86
CA LYS A 68 13.59 2.43 -12.54
C LYS A 68 14.20 1.03 -12.61
N PRO A 69 14.97 0.72 -13.67
CA PRO A 69 15.67 -0.57 -13.74
C PRO A 69 16.56 -0.79 -12.51
N CYS A 70 16.54 -2.00 -11.98
CA CYS A 70 17.37 -2.43 -10.84
C CYS A 70 17.06 -1.71 -9.51
N ILE A 71 16.00 -0.95 -9.44
CA ILE A 71 15.55 -0.28 -8.21
C ILE A 71 14.13 -0.73 -7.89
N PRO A 72 13.85 -1.23 -6.66
CA PRO A 72 12.49 -1.60 -6.29
C PRO A 72 11.49 -0.46 -6.51
N PRO A 73 10.27 -0.77 -6.96
CA PRO A 73 9.28 0.25 -7.24
C PRO A 73 8.81 0.96 -5.99
N ALA A 74 8.37 2.20 -6.15
CA ALA A 74 7.78 2.99 -5.07
C ALA A 74 6.42 3.53 -5.50
N LEU A 75 5.54 3.76 -4.53
CA LEU A 75 4.25 4.41 -4.75
C LEU A 75 4.29 5.79 -4.08
N TYR A 76 4.10 6.82 -4.88
CA TYR A 76 3.90 8.17 -4.41
C TYR A 76 2.40 8.48 -4.35
N ILE A 77 1.94 8.96 -3.22
CA ILE A 77 0.53 9.30 -3.00
C ILE A 77 0.44 10.73 -2.51
N ASP A 78 -0.41 11.52 -3.16
CA ASP A 78 -0.70 12.89 -2.73
C ASP A 78 -2.23 13.06 -2.65
N LEU A 79 -2.73 13.28 -1.44
CA LEU A 79 -4.14 13.51 -1.18
C LEU A 79 -4.36 14.99 -0.87
N PRO A 80 -5.33 15.64 -1.55
CA PRO A 80 -5.60 17.05 -1.31
C PRO A 80 -6.21 17.30 0.07
N ALA A 81 -6.04 18.50 0.57
CA ALA A 81 -6.71 18.95 1.79
C ALA A 81 -8.23 19.02 1.58
N PHE A 82 -8.98 18.82 2.64
CA PHE A 82 -10.45 18.88 2.62
C PHE A 82 -10.95 20.15 3.30
N GLY A 83 -12.17 20.55 2.93
CA GLY A 83 -12.92 21.60 3.63
C GLY A 83 -12.24 22.96 3.62
N GLY A 84 -11.44 23.28 2.60
CA GLY A 84 -10.74 24.55 2.49
C GLY A 84 -9.58 24.71 3.46
N HIS A 85 -9.13 23.65 4.10
CA HIS A 85 -7.96 23.70 4.98
C HIS A 85 -6.68 23.96 4.19
N THR A 86 -5.81 24.83 4.74
CA THR A 86 -4.54 25.24 4.12
C THR A 86 -3.35 24.94 5.03
N GLY A 87 -3.49 23.98 5.94
CA GLY A 87 -2.42 23.60 6.86
C GLY A 87 -1.24 22.92 6.16
N ARG A 88 -0.19 22.68 6.93
CA ARG A 88 0.98 21.95 6.44
C ARG A 88 0.59 20.52 6.12
N PRO A 89 1.13 19.92 5.05
CA PRO A 89 0.90 18.52 4.76
C PRO A 89 1.52 17.61 5.83
N VAL A 90 0.92 16.44 6.03
CA VAL A 90 1.47 15.37 6.85
C VAL A 90 2.09 14.34 5.91
N PHE A 91 3.32 13.98 6.17
CA PHE A 91 4.04 12.97 5.38
C PHE A 91 4.03 11.64 6.10
N PHE A 92 3.63 10.58 5.38
CA PHE A 92 3.67 9.20 5.86
C PHE A 92 4.67 8.40 5.04
N TYR A 93 5.43 7.57 5.71
CA TYR A 93 6.33 6.61 5.07
C TYR A 93 5.93 5.20 5.49
N GLY A 94 5.95 4.28 4.53
CA GLY A 94 5.72 2.86 4.77
C GLY A 94 6.40 2.03 3.69
N HIS A 95 6.42 0.71 3.86
CA HIS A 95 7.01 -0.19 2.87
C HIS A 95 6.08 -1.35 2.54
N PHE A 96 6.22 -1.89 1.32
CA PHE A 96 5.40 -2.99 0.81
C PHE A 96 6.16 -4.30 0.70
N ASP A 97 7.48 -4.26 0.82
CA ASP A 97 8.29 -5.47 0.80
C ASP A 97 8.22 -6.21 2.14
N LYS A 98 8.40 -7.51 2.06
CA LYS A 98 8.23 -8.41 3.20
C LYS A 98 9.54 -9.07 3.57
N GLN A 99 9.66 -9.45 4.83
CA GLN A 99 10.72 -10.30 5.34
C GLN A 99 10.57 -11.72 4.78
N PRO A 100 11.64 -12.52 4.73
CA PRO A 100 11.52 -13.95 4.42
C PRO A 100 10.62 -14.67 5.42
N GLU A 101 10.03 -15.76 4.96
CA GLU A 101 9.22 -16.62 5.80
C GLU A 101 10.06 -17.18 6.94
N THR A 102 9.49 -17.19 8.14
CA THR A 102 10.10 -17.86 9.29
C THR A 102 9.45 -19.23 9.48
N GLN A 103 10.23 -20.19 9.99
CA GLN A 103 9.72 -21.52 10.31
C GLN A 103 9.01 -21.50 11.67
N GLY A 104 8.07 -22.43 11.86
CA GLY A 104 7.41 -22.61 13.15
C GLY A 104 6.17 -21.77 13.38
N TRP A 105 5.64 -21.14 12.36
CA TRP A 105 4.32 -20.50 12.44
C TRP A 105 3.23 -21.57 12.46
N SER A 106 2.37 -21.51 13.45
CA SER A 106 1.23 -22.43 13.59
C SER A 106 -0.09 -21.69 13.38
#